data_7576f0d96aed1b92105f6bab58d579b6
#
_entry.id   7576f0d96aed1b92105f6bab58d579b6
#
_cell.length_a   1.000
_cell.length_b   1.000
_cell.length_c   1.000
_cell.angle_alpha   90.00
_cell.angle_beta   90.00
_cell.angle_gamma   90.00
#
_symmetry.space_group_name_H-M   'P 1'
#
loop_
_entity.id
_entity.type
_entity.pdbx_description
1 polymer ?
#
loop_
_entity_poly.entity_id
_entity_poly.type
_entity_poly.pdbx_seq_one_letter_code
_entity_poly.pdbx_strand_id
1 'polypeptide(L)'
;MNQRTDRLSAWLNRYTPLISVVLFAVALGVVHHQTKQYQWHEIRDAITGLSVNNMLAACAMTAAGYLVLTLYDWLALQYAGEKLRYRRIALAAFLSYALSHNVGHALVSGGSMRYRLYSGWGVSNTSIAKVVVFCALTYIVGAVTLFVGAALVSPLDQLAASALPRGSLTTMLVVSVLGLVLWWGVIALSHIKPLAWKGVHLQLPSLSLSLQQTLVAVIDLLAAGLVLYFLLADTEIALGTFVIVYIVAQLLGLISQVPGGIGVFESTVLVLLSDQVEPTQLLAALVAYRIIYYFLPLLIAGLVLALYEIRQGMRRKGGGQRR
;
A
#
# COMPACT_ATOMS: atom_id res chain seq x y z
N MET A 1 23.27 -19.67 -24.69
CA MET A 1 22.10 -19.50 -23.81
C MET A 1 21.57 -18.07 -23.78
N ASN A 2 22.15 -17.12 -24.56
CA ASN A 2 21.81 -15.66 -24.47
C ASN A 2 20.74 -15.16 -25.46
N GLN A 3 20.46 -15.83 -26.58
CA GLN A 3 19.52 -15.27 -27.60
C GLN A 3 18.03 -15.26 -27.18
N ARG A 4 17.60 -16.17 -26.27
CA ARG A 4 16.21 -16.17 -25.77
C ARG A 4 15.96 -15.04 -24.77
N THR A 5 16.94 -14.73 -23.93
CA THR A 5 16.86 -13.62 -22.97
C THR A 5 16.85 -12.27 -23.65
N ASP A 6 17.63 -12.09 -24.72
CA ASP A 6 17.69 -10.83 -25.48
C ASP A 6 16.40 -10.58 -26.28
N ARG A 7 15.79 -11.62 -26.85
CA ARG A 7 14.48 -11.50 -27.53
C ARG A 7 13.34 -11.18 -26.54
N LEU A 8 13.35 -11.80 -25.36
CA LEU A 8 12.36 -11.54 -24.31
C LEU A 8 12.47 -10.11 -23.76
N SER A 9 13.69 -9.65 -23.54
CA SER A 9 13.95 -8.29 -23.08
C SER A 9 13.59 -7.22 -24.14
N ALA A 10 13.88 -7.48 -25.41
CA ALA A 10 13.48 -6.58 -26.52
C ALA A 10 11.97 -6.55 -26.70
N TRP A 11 11.29 -7.71 -26.57
CA TRP A 11 9.84 -7.83 -26.62
C TRP A 11 9.18 -7.10 -25.44
N LEU A 12 9.64 -7.36 -24.21
CA LEU A 12 9.20 -6.68 -23.01
C LEU A 12 9.37 -5.14 -23.14
N ASN A 13 10.53 -4.65 -23.56
CA ASN A 13 10.79 -3.23 -23.75
C ASN A 13 9.89 -2.57 -24.80
N ARG A 14 9.46 -3.30 -25.82
CA ARG A 14 8.56 -2.80 -26.87
C ARG A 14 7.11 -2.67 -26.37
N TYR A 15 6.65 -3.63 -25.55
CA TYR A 15 5.26 -3.68 -25.07
C TYR A 15 5.08 -3.11 -23.66
N THR A 16 6.14 -2.77 -22.95
CA THR A 16 6.07 -2.17 -21.63
C THR A 16 5.24 -0.88 -21.57
N PRO A 17 5.29 0.05 -22.56
CA PRO A 17 4.37 1.20 -22.57
C PRO A 17 2.90 0.78 -22.67
N LEU A 18 2.62 -0.21 -23.50
CA LEU A 18 1.26 -0.74 -23.68
C LEU A 18 0.74 -1.39 -22.40
N ILE A 19 1.57 -2.19 -21.72
CA ILE A 19 1.22 -2.83 -20.44
C ILE A 19 0.85 -1.78 -19.39
N SER A 20 1.58 -0.66 -19.30
CA SER A 20 1.25 0.40 -18.34
C SER A 20 -0.04 1.12 -18.67
N VAL A 21 -0.31 1.38 -19.94
CA VAL A 21 -1.58 1.98 -20.38
C VAL A 21 -2.72 1.02 -20.11
N VAL A 22 -2.55 -0.27 -20.38
CA VAL A 22 -3.55 -1.30 -20.07
C VAL A 22 -3.80 -1.41 -18.57
N LEU A 23 -2.75 -1.47 -17.74
CA LEU A 23 -2.89 -1.49 -16.27
C LEU A 23 -3.60 -0.24 -15.75
N PHE A 24 -3.28 0.92 -16.31
CA PHE A 24 -3.95 2.17 -15.94
C PHE A 24 -5.41 2.20 -16.40
N ALA A 25 -5.71 1.72 -17.62
CA ALA A 25 -7.08 1.59 -18.11
C ALA A 25 -7.90 0.60 -17.29
N VAL A 26 -7.29 -0.52 -16.85
CA VAL A 26 -7.91 -1.47 -15.92
C VAL A 26 -8.19 -0.78 -14.57
N ALA A 27 -7.25 -0.01 -14.02
CA ALA A 27 -7.45 0.76 -12.80
C ALA A 27 -8.63 1.74 -12.92
N LEU A 28 -8.69 2.50 -14.02
CA LEU A 28 -9.83 3.39 -14.30
C LEU A 28 -11.15 2.63 -14.48
N GLY A 29 -11.10 1.46 -15.13
CA GLY A 29 -12.28 0.57 -15.27
C GLY A 29 -12.80 0.06 -13.92
N VAL A 30 -11.89 -0.31 -13.01
CA VAL A 30 -12.22 -0.68 -11.63
C VAL A 30 -12.84 0.51 -10.90
N VAL A 31 -12.23 1.70 -10.97
CA VAL A 31 -12.79 2.93 -10.41
C VAL A 31 -14.20 3.20 -10.96
N HIS A 32 -14.37 3.13 -12.28
CA HIS A 32 -15.68 3.35 -12.92
C HIS A 32 -16.73 2.31 -12.47
N HIS A 33 -16.34 1.04 -12.34
CA HIS A 33 -17.24 -0.01 -11.86
C HIS A 33 -17.66 0.23 -10.40
N GLN A 34 -16.74 0.74 -9.56
CA GLN A 34 -17.01 1.05 -8.17
C GLN A 34 -17.92 2.24 -7.99
N THR A 35 -17.69 3.32 -8.77
CA THR A 35 -18.53 4.52 -8.68
C THR A 35 -19.97 4.25 -9.12
N LYS A 36 -20.23 3.21 -9.94
CA LYS A 36 -21.59 2.76 -10.28
C LYS A 36 -22.36 2.16 -9.09
N GLN A 37 -21.71 1.69 -8.05
CA GLN A 37 -22.36 1.12 -6.86
C GLN A 37 -22.93 2.22 -5.95
N TYR A 38 -22.44 3.45 -6.07
CA TYR A 38 -22.92 4.62 -5.32
C TYR A 38 -23.72 5.52 -6.27
N GLN A 39 -24.89 5.99 -5.82
CA GLN A 39 -25.65 6.96 -6.57
C GLN A 39 -24.95 8.33 -6.48
N TRP A 40 -24.94 9.08 -7.58
CA TRP A 40 -24.20 10.35 -7.65
C TRP A 40 -24.60 11.35 -6.57
N HIS A 41 -25.87 11.35 -6.15
CA HIS A 41 -26.33 12.19 -5.06
C HIS A 41 -25.74 11.77 -3.70
N GLU A 42 -25.61 10.46 -3.42
CA GLU A 42 -25.00 9.96 -2.17
C GLU A 42 -23.54 10.39 -2.05
N ILE A 43 -22.78 10.32 -3.16
CA ILE A 43 -21.39 10.80 -3.20
C ILE A 43 -21.33 12.29 -2.96
N ARG A 44 -22.21 13.07 -3.57
CA ARG A 44 -22.27 14.52 -3.41
C ARG A 44 -22.62 14.90 -1.97
N ASP A 45 -23.66 14.29 -1.42
CA ASP A 45 -24.16 14.59 -0.07
C ASP A 45 -23.12 14.19 0.99
N ALA A 46 -22.44 13.06 0.78
CA ALA A 46 -21.33 12.62 1.59
C ALA A 46 -20.19 13.65 1.65
N ILE A 47 -19.81 14.21 0.51
CA ILE A 47 -18.73 15.19 0.42
C ILE A 47 -19.14 16.54 0.97
N THR A 48 -20.38 16.99 0.69
CA THR A 48 -20.87 18.31 1.13
C THR A 48 -21.15 18.37 2.62
N GLY A 49 -21.41 17.23 3.27
CA GLY A 49 -21.61 17.13 4.72
C GLY A 49 -20.30 17.16 5.53
N LEU A 50 -19.14 16.95 4.89
CA LEU A 50 -17.86 16.93 5.59
C LEU A 50 -17.30 18.32 5.82
N SER A 51 -16.74 18.55 7.01
CA SER A 51 -16.00 19.78 7.32
C SER A 51 -14.79 19.95 6.39
N VAL A 52 -14.61 21.16 5.87
CA VAL A 52 -13.44 21.49 5.02
C VAL A 52 -12.12 21.21 5.74
N ASN A 53 -12.05 21.48 7.05
CA ASN A 53 -10.84 21.24 7.84
C ASN A 53 -10.51 19.73 7.89
N ASN A 54 -11.52 18.88 8.05
CA ASN A 54 -11.36 17.43 8.06
C ASN A 54 -10.92 16.90 6.70
N MET A 55 -11.46 17.44 5.61
CA MET A 55 -11.02 17.11 4.25
C MET A 55 -9.57 17.53 3.99
N LEU A 56 -9.18 18.73 4.44
CA LEU A 56 -7.79 19.19 4.31
C LEU A 56 -6.83 18.33 5.15
N ALA A 57 -7.21 17.95 6.37
CA ALA A 57 -6.43 17.03 7.21
C ALA A 57 -6.29 15.65 6.53
N ALA A 58 -7.37 15.11 5.97
CA ALA A 58 -7.36 13.85 5.22
C ALA A 58 -6.45 13.92 3.98
N CYS A 59 -6.50 15.01 3.21
CA CYS A 59 -5.59 15.25 2.08
C CYS A 59 -4.13 15.35 2.53
N ALA A 60 -3.85 16.06 3.64
CA ALA A 60 -2.51 16.20 4.19
C ALA A 60 -1.95 14.83 4.64
N MET A 61 -2.77 14.02 5.33
CA MET A 61 -2.39 12.66 5.73
C MET A 61 -2.17 11.75 4.52
N THR A 62 -2.98 11.87 3.48
CA THR A 62 -2.78 11.15 2.21
C THR A 62 -1.42 11.51 1.59
N ALA A 63 -1.11 12.80 1.50
CA ALA A 63 0.18 13.25 0.96
C ALA A 63 1.35 12.76 1.83
N ALA A 64 1.24 12.83 3.16
CA ALA A 64 2.23 12.30 4.09
C ALA A 64 2.41 10.78 3.93
N GLY A 65 1.34 10.00 3.87
CA GLY A 65 1.38 8.56 3.64
C GLY A 65 2.08 8.20 2.34
N TYR A 66 1.73 8.85 1.23
CA TYR A 66 2.41 8.61 -0.05
C TYR A 66 3.89 9.02 -0.05
N LEU A 67 4.29 10.03 0.73
CA LEU A 67 5.70 10.33 0.95
C LEU A 67 6.39 9.21 1.74
N VAL A 68 5.77 8.70 2.79
CA VAL A 68 6.29 7.58 3.59
C VAL A 68 6.42 6.32 2.74
N LEU A 69 5.46 6.03 1.86
CA LEU A 69 5.54 4.90 0.92
C LEU A 69 6.78 4.94 0.02
N THR A 70 7.33 6.12 -0.27
CA THR A 70 8.59 6.21 -1.03
C THR A 70 9.79 5.66 -0.26
N LEU A 71 9.71 5.66 1.08
CA LEU A 71 10.76 5.11 1.95
C LEU A 71 10.77 3.58 1.94
N TYR A 72 9.65 2.93 1.66
CA TYR A 72 9.62 1.46 1.47
C TYR A 72 10.56 1.05 0.34
N ASP A 73 10.42 1.69 -0.82
CA ASP A 73 11.25 1.38 -1.98
C ASP A 73 12.71 1.81 -1.75
N TRP A 74 12.95 2.90 -1.01
CA TRP A 74 14.29 3.34 -0.66
C TRP A 74 15.01 2.34 0.24
N LEU A 75 14.36 1.84 1.30
CA LEU A 75 14.90 0.80 2.18
C LEU A 75 15.08 -0.53 1.42
N ALA A 76 14.11 -0.87 0.56
CA ALA A 76 14.16 -2.08 -0.25
C ALA A 76 15.33 -2.10 -1.24
N LEU A 77 15.64 -0.95 -1.87
CA LEU A 77 16.79 -0.82 -2.76
C LEU A 77 18.10 -0.86 -1.99
N GLN A 78 18.17 -0.28 -0.79
CA GLN A 78 19.33 -0.46 0.10
C GLN A 78 19.55 -1.95 0.45
N TYR A 79 18.47 -2.66 0.80
CA TYR A 79 18.51 -4.09 1.04
C TYR A 79 18.99 -4.88 -0.18
N ALA A 80 18.56 -4.49 -1.38
CA ALA A 80 18.97 -5.11 -2.63
C ALA A 80 20.40 -4.74 -3.06
N GLY A 81 21.06 -3.79 -2.38
CA GLY A 81 22.40 -3.29 -2.74
C GLY A 81 22.43 -2.34 -3.94
N GLU A 82 21.27 -1.80 -4.32
CA GLU A 82 21.14 -0.92 -5.48
C GLU A 82 21.18 0.56 -5.10
N LYS A 83 21.82 1.40 -5.93
CA LYS A 83 21.94 2.83 -5.71
C LYS A 83 21.24 3.61 -6.83
N LEU A 84 20.12 4.22 -6.50
CA LEU A 84 19.39 5.11 -7.39
C LEU A 84 19.23 6.50 -6.75
N ARG A 85 19.08 7.54 -7.59
CA ARG A 85 18.73 8.88 -7.11
C ARG A 85 17.31 8.83 -6.50
N TYR A 86 17.14 9.40 -5.30
CA TYR A 86 15.87 9.39 -4.57
C TYR A 86 14.67 9.83 -5.42
N ARG A 87 14.81 10.83 -6.29
CA ARG A 87 13.73 11.26 -7.21
C ARG A 87 13.21 10.13 -8.11
N ARG A 88 14.09 9.21 -8.55
CA ARG A 88 13.67 8.02 -9.33
C ARG A 88 12.94 7.02 -8.45
N ILE A 89 13.44 6.83 -7.24
CA ILE A 89 12.82 5.94 -6.26
C ILE A 89 11.41 6.44 -5.91
N ALA A 90 11.28 7.72 -5.56
CA ALA A 90 10.01 8.34 -5.22
C ALA A 90 9.00 8.27 -6.37
N LEU A 91 9.44 8.49 -7.62
CA LEU A 91 8.58 8.35 -8.79
C LEU A 91 8.09 6.91 -8.96
N ALA A 92 8.99 5.93 -8.89
CA ALA A 92 8.62 4.52 -9.03
C ALA A 92 7.70 4.05 -7.92
N ALA A 93 8.00 4.40 -6.68
CA ALA A 93 7.18 4.07 -5.53
C ALA A 93 5.79 4.69 -5.65
N PHE A 94 5.67 6.00 -5.89
CA PHE A 94 4.40 6.69 -6.02
C PHE A 94 3.51 6.04 -7.10
N LEU A 95 4.04 5.84 -8.32
CA LEU A 95 3.30 5.22 -9.41
C LEU A 95 2.90 3.77 -9.09
N SER A 96 3.79 3.00 -8.44
CA SER A 96 3.53 1.62 -8.08
C SER A 96 2.44 1.48 -7.00
N TYR A 97 2.49 2.32 -5.96
CA TYR A 97 1.50 2.28 -4.88
C TYR A 97 0.15 2.84 -5.31
N ALA A 98 0.11 3.96 -6.03
CA ALA A 98 -1.14 4.51 -6.57
C ALA A 98 -1.86 3.50 -7.49
N LEU A 99 -1.10 2.72 -8.26
CA LEU A 99 -1.67 1.67 -9.10
C LEU A 99 -2.13 0.47 -8.26
N SER A 100 -1.28 -0.03 -7.35
CA SER A 100 -1.57 -1.26 -6.61
C SER A 100 -2.71 -1.13 -5.61
N HIS A 101 -2.89 0.03 -5.00
CA HIS A 101 -4.02 0.30 -4.10
C HIS A 101 -5.37 0.18 -4.81
N ASN A 102 -5.43 0.49 -6.10
CA ASN A 102 -6.69 0.50 -6.87
C ASN A 102 -6.94 -0.82 -7.64
N VAL A 103 -5.89 -1.40 -8.26
CA VAL A 103 -6.06 -2.60 -9.10
C VAL A 103 -6.14 -3.88 -8.27
N GLY A 104 -5.66 -3.85 -7.03
CA GLY A 104 -5.49 -5.06 -6.23
C GLY A 104 -4.31 -5.90 -6.70
N HIS A 105 -4.14 -7.10 -6.11
CA HIS A 105 -2.99 -7.97 -6.40
C HIS A 105 -1.68 -7.17 -6.36
N ALA A 106 -1.44 -6.47 -5.25
CA ALA A 106 -0.37 -5.46 -5.09
C ALA A 106 1.03 -5.96 -5.53
N LEU A 107 1.31 -7.26 -5.37
CA LEU A 107 2.55 -7.87 -5.85
C LEU A 107 2.65 -7.85 -7.38
N VAL A 108 1.54 -8.02 -8.08
CA VAL A 108 1.52 -8.07 -9.56
C VAL A 108 1.45 -6.66 -10.14
N SER A 109 0.49 -5.85 -9.73
CA SER A 109 0.26 -4.51 -10.29
C SER A 109 1.38 -3.54 -9.90
N GLY A 110 1.71 -3.42 -8.63
CA GLY A 110 2.82 -2.61 -8.14
C GLY A 110 4.18 -3.17 -8.56
N GLY A 111 4.33 -4.49 -8.58
CA GLY A 111 5.53 -5.18 -9.06
C GLY A 111 5.81 -4.93 -10.54
N SER A 112 4.79 -4.94 -11.39
CA SER A 112 4.92 -4.65 -12.83
C SER A 112 5.38 -3.22 -13.09
N MET A 113 4.85 -2.23 -12.35
CA MET A 113 5.27 -0.84 -12.46
C MET A 113 6.72 -0.65 -11.98
N ARG A 114 7.10 -1.26 -10.84
CA ARG A 114 8.50 -1.30 -10.37
C ARG A 114 9.42 -1.95 -11.39
N TYR A 115 9.04 -3.10 -11.91
CA TYR A 115 9.81 -3.79 -12.93
C TYR A 115 10.07 -2.90 -14.12
N ARG A 116 9.04 -2.25 -14.65
CA ARG A 116 9.17 -1.35 -15.79
C ARG A 116 10.16 -0.21 -15.54
N LEU A 117 10.00 0.51 -14.42
CA LEU A 117 10.79 1.70 -14.15
C LEU A 117 12.22 1.34 -13.73
N TYR A 118 12.38 0.41 -12.82
CA TYR A 118 13.70 0.02 -12.30
C TYR A 118 14.55 -0.69 -13.35
N SER A 119 13.97 -1.61 -14.15
CA SER A 119 14.71 -2.25 -15.26
C SER A 119 15.16 -1.24 -16.30
N GLY A 120 14.31 -0.25 -16.61
CA GLY A 120 14.66 0.86 -17.50
C GLY A 120 15.77 1.77 -16.97
N TRP A 121 16.08 1.72 -15.67
CA TRP A 121 17.19 2.43 -15.03
C TRP A 121 18.38 1.54 -14.68
N GLY A 122 18.38 0.29 -15.16
CA GLY A 122 19.51 -0.64 -15.06
C GLY A 122 19.52 -1.50 -13.80
N VAL A 123 18.46 -1.52 -13.00
CA VAL A 123 18.34 -2.42 -11.84
C VAL A 123 18.10 -3.85 -12.31
N SER A 124 18.79 -4.82 -11.71
CA SER A 124 18.67 -6.23 -12.08
C SER A 124 17.31 -6.81 -11.73
N ASN A 125 16.83 -7.79 -12.51
CA ASN A 125 15.55 -8.46 -12.25
C ASN A 125 15.51 -9.10 -10.85
N THR A 126 16.62 -9.65 -10.41
CA THR A 126 16.76 -10.24 -9.07
C THR A 126 16.60 -9.19 -7.97
N SER A 127 17.22 -8.02 -8.15
CA SER A 127 17.09 -6.90 -7.21
C SER A 127 15.66 -6.36 -7.18
N ILE A 128 14.99 -6.27 -8.34
CA ILE A 128 13.60 -5.85 -8.41
C ILE A 128 12.68 -6.84 -7.65
N ALA A 129 12.91 -8.14 -7.82
CA ALA A 129 12.16 -9.16 -7.07
C ALA A 129 12.38 -9.01 -5.55
N LYS A 130 13.63 -8.78 -5.10
CA LYS A 130 13.94 -8.49 -3.69
C LYS A 130 13.19 -7.26 -3.19
N VAL A 131 13.13 -6.18 -3.97
CA VAL A 131 12.40 -4.95 -3.63
C VAL A 131 10.91 -5.25 -3.44
N VAL A 132 10.27 -5.98 -4.35
CA VAL A 132 8.84 -6.32 -4.27
C VAL A 132 8.54 -7.14 -3.02
N VAL A 133 9.33 -8.18 -2.75
CA VAL A 133 9.16 -9.04 -1.56
C VAL A 133 9.41 -8.25 -0.28
N PHE A 134 10.47 -7.42 -0.25
CA PHE A 134 10.78 -6.58 0.91
C PHE A 134 9.65 -5.62 1.23
N CYS A 135 9.09 -4.92 0.24
CA CYS A 135 7.95 -4.01 0.43
C CYS A 135 6.70 -4.75 0.96
N ALA A 136 6.43 -5.96 0.47
CA ALA A 136 5.31 -6.76 0.96
C ALA A 136 5.50 -7.19 2.42
N LEU A 137 6.71 -7.63 2.79
CA LEU A 137 7.05 -7.97 4.17
C LEU A 137 7.00 -6.75 5.08
N THR A 138 7.45 -5.57 4.59
CA THR A 138 7.37 -4.29 5.30
C THR A 138 5.93 -3.99 5.72
N TYR A 139 4.99 -4.10 4.77
CA TYR A 139 3.57 -3.88 5.05
C TYR A 139 3.04 -4.85 6.12
N ILE A 140 3.33 -6.16 5.98
CA ILE A 140 2.83 -7.19 6.92
C ILE A 140 3.39 -6.95 8.33
N VAL A 141 4.70 -6.75 8.47
CA VAL A 141 5.35 -6.51 9.77
C VAL A 141 4.81 -5.24 10.41
N GLY A 142 4.62 -4.17 9.62
CA GLY A 142 4.02 -2.92 10.11
C GLY A 142 2.58 -3.10 10.58
N ALA A 143 1.75 -3.78 9.79
CA ALA A 143 0.35 -4.04 10.13
C ALA A 143 0.21 -4.85 11.42
N VAL A 144 1.00 -5.91 11.55
CA VAL A 144 1.00 -6.74 12.77
C VAL A 144 1.52 -5.96 13.97
N THR A 145 2.59 -5.16 13.80
CA THR A 145 3.13 -4.32 14.89
C THR A 145 2.13 -3.27 15.34
N LEU A 146 1.46 -2.61 14.39
CA LEU A 146 0.46 -1.58 14.69
C LEU A 146 -0.77 -2.18 15.35
N PHE A 147 -1.23 -3.34 14.88
CA PHE A 147 -2.34 -4.08 15.50
C PHE A 147 -2.03 -4.44 16.96
N VAL A 148 -0.86 -5.03 17.22
CA VAL A 148 -0.44 -5.39 18.59
C VAL A 148 -0.31 -4.14 19.46
N GLY A 149 0.33 -3.07 18.96
CA GLY A 149 0.47 -1.81 19.69
C GLY A 149 -0.87 -1.18 20.06
N ALA A 150 -1.82 -1.15 19.12
CA ALA A 150 -3.16 -0.63 19.36
C ALA A 150 -3.94 -1.52 20.35
N ALA A 151 -3.83 -2.83 20.25
CA ALA A 151 -4.49 -3.77 21.15
C ALA A 151 -3.98 -3.71 22.60
N LEU A 152 -2.73 -3.29 22.81
CA LEU A 152 -2.15 -3.11 24.16
C LEU A 152 -2.67 -1.85 24.88
N VAL A 153 -3.08 -0.82 24.11
CA VAL A 153 -3.52 0.46 24.66
C VAL A 153 -5.04 0.65 24.62
N SER A 154 -5.76 -0.29 23.99
CA SER A 154 -7.22 -0.21 23.82
C SER A 154 -7.91 -1.42 24.44
N PRO A 155 -9.02 -1.24 25.16
CA PRO A 155 -9.78 -2.35 25.70
C PRO A 155 -10.45 -3.13 24.56
N LEU A 156 -9.96 -4.34 24.31
CA LEU A 156 -10.53 -5.27 23.31
C LEU A 156 -12.00 -5.64 23.59
N ASP A 157 -12.43 -5.48 24.83
CA ASP A 157 -13.81 -5.77 25.25
C ASP A 157 -14.85 -4.85 24.59
N GLN A 158 -14.47 -3.63 24.23
CA GLN A 158 -15.36 -2.69 23.53
C GLN A 158 -15.60 -3.10 22.07
N LEU A 159 -14.62 -3.74 21.44
CA LEU A 159 -14.74 -4.30 20.09
C LEU A 159 -15.47 -5.65 20.06
N ALA A 160 -15.32 -6.44 21.12
CA ALA A 160 -15.96 -7.75 21.22
C ALA A 160 -17.47 -7.67 21.47
N ALA A 161 -18.00 -6.49 21.81
CA ALA A 161 -19.43 -6.33 22.07
C ALA A 161 -20.28 -6.36 20.80
N SER A 162 -19.73 -5.93 19.65
CA SER A 162 -20.54 -5.60 18.48
C SER A 162 -20.57 -6.65 17.35
N ALA A 163 -19.47 -7.33 17.02
CA ALA A 163 -19.51 -8.17 15.81
C ALA A 163 -18.51 -9.34 15.76
N LEU A 164 -17.45 -9.33 16.58
CA LEU A 164 -16.47 -10.42 16.57
C LEU A 164 -16.54 -11.23 17.87
N PRO A 165 -16.56 -12.56 17.81
CA PRO A 165 -16.46 -13.39 19.03
C PRO A 165 -15.18 -13.00 19.80
N ARG A 166 -15.31 -12.78 21.12
CA ARG A 166 -14.16 -12.40 21.98
C ARG A 166 -12.91 -13.27 21.76
N GLY A 167 -13.12 -14.58 21.52
CA GLY A 167 -12.05 -15.50 21.21
C GLY A 167 -11.29 -15.23 19.92
N SER A 168 -11.90 -14.64 18.91
CA SER A 168 -11.24 -14.38 17.62
C SER A 168 -10.22 -13.24 17.71
N LEU A 169 -10.53 -12.13 18.38
CA LEU A 169 -9.60 -11.01 18.59
C LEU A 169 -8.42 -11.43 19.47
N THR A 170 -8.68 -12.18 20.55
CA THR A 170 -7.63 -12.72 21.41
C THR A 170 -6.73 -13.69 20.64
N THR A 171 -7.30 -14.56 19.82
CA THR A 171 -6.52 -15.47 18.96
C THR A 171 -5.68 -14.68 17.94
N MET A 172 -6.24 -13.66 17.30
CA MET A 172 -5.49 -12.77 16.39
C MET A 172 -4.34 -12.08 17.11
N LEU A 173 -4.56 -11.58 18.32
CA LEU A 173 -3.51 -10.93 19.11
C LEU A 173 -2.39 -11.94 19.47
N VAL A 174 -2.72 -13.11 19.96
CA VAL A 174 -1.73 -14.16 20.30
C VAL A 174 -0.92 -14.57 19.06
N VAL A 175 -1.59 -14.84 17.94
CA VAL A 175 -0.90 -15.19 16.68
C VAL A 175 -0.01 -14.03 16.19
N SER A 176 -0.47 -12.79 16.31
CA SER A 176 0.29 -11.60 15.94
C SER A 176 1.54 -11.41 16.80
N VAL A 177 1.41 -11.57 18.14
CA VAL A 177 2.54 -11.50 19.07
C VAL A 177 3.55 -12.61 18.77
N LEU A 178 3.10 -13.85 18.60
CA LEU A 178 3.97 -14.97 18.24
C LEU A 178 4.67 -14.73 16.89
N GLY A 179 3.97 -14.18 15.91
CA GLY A 179 4.54 -13.79 14.61
C GLY A 179 5.64 -12.74 14.76
N LEU A 180 5.45 -11.71 15.59
CA LEU A 180 6.47 -10.70 15.87
C LEU A 180 7.66 -11.27 16.62
N VAL A 181 7.42 -12.10 17.64
CA VAL A 181 8.50 -12.77 18.39
C VAL A 181 9.32 -13.64 17.44
N LEU A 182 8.67 -14.39 16.55
CA LEU A 182 9.36 -15.19 15.54
C LEU A 182 10.15 -14.31 14.59
N TRP A 183 9.55 -13.24 14.05
CA TRP A 183 10.21 -12.31 13.15
C TRP A 183 11.48 -11.71 13.76
N TRP A 184 11.36 -11.12 14.94
CA TRP A 184 12.49 -10.51 15.65
C TRP A 184 13.53 -11.54 16.10
N GLY A 185 13.08 -12.74 16.52
CA GLY A 185 13.95 -13.85 16.84
C GLY A 185 14.79 -14.31 15.64
N VAL A 186 14.16 -14.45 14.47
CA VAL A 186 14.86 -14.80 13.22
C VAL A 186 15.86 -13.71 12.81
N ILE A 187 15.49 -12.44 12.90
CA ILE A 187 16.40 -11.31 12.62
C ILE A 187 17.59 -11.30 13.59
N ALA A 188 17.35 -11.45 14.88
CA ALA A 188 18.41 -11.49 15.90
C ALA A 188 19.37 -12.67 15.70
N LEU A 189 18.83 -13.87 15.42
CA LEU A 189 19.64 -15.06 15.20
C LEU A 189 20.42 -15.03 13.87
N SER A 190 19.91 -14.36 12.84
CA SER A 190 20.56 -14.25 11.55
C SER A 190 21.88 -13.49 11.59
N HIS A 191 22.07 -12.61 12.61
CA HIS A 191 23.36 -11.97 12.88
C HIS A 191 24.41 -12.92 13.44
N ILE A 192 23.98 -14.01 14.07
CA ILE A 192 24.87 -14.98 14.70
C ILE A 192 25.17 -16.14 13.74
N LYS A 193 24.18 -16.56 12.94
CA LYS A 193 24.33 -17.67 11.99
C LYS A 193 23.61 -17.33 10.67
N PRO A 194 24.32 -17.30 9.53
CA PRO A 194 23.67 -17.11 8.24
C PRO A 194 22.66 -18.21 7.99
N LEU A 195 21.41 -17.84 7.68
CA LEU A 195 20.35 -18.80 7.41
C LEU A 195 20.56 -19.37 6.02
N ALA A 196 20.92 -20.65 5.94
CA ALA A 196 21.03 -21.39 4.69
C ALA A 196 19.97 -22.49 4.64
N TRP A 197 19.12 -22.49 3.62
CA TRP A 197 18.16 -23.55 3.37
C TRP A 197 18.38 -24.13 1.96
N LYS A 198 18.61 -25.43 1.88
CA LYS A 198 18.82 -26.16 0.61
C LYS A 198 19.87 -25.51 -0.31
N GLY A 199 20.97 -24.99 0.27
CA GLY A 199 22.06 -24.36 -0.50
C GLY A 199 21.78 -22.90 -0.94
N VAL A 200 20.62 -22.35 -0.59
CA VAL A 200 20.29 -20.92 -0.83
C VAL A 200 20.60 -20.13 0.43
N HIS A 201 21.53 -19.19 0.34
CA HIS A 201 21.81 -18.22 1.42
C HIS A 201 20.68 -17.18 1.44
N LEU A 202 19.80 -17.26 2.45
CA LEU A 202 18.77 -16.27 2.71
C LEU A 202 19.46 -15.05 3.36
N GLN A 203 19.62 -14.00 2.58
CA GLN A 203 20.06 -12.72 3.09
C GLN A 203 18.85 -12.06 3.80
N LEU A 204 18.85 -12.04 5.13
CA LEU A 204 17.87 -11.30 5.91
C LEU A 204 18.34 -9.84 6.08
N PRO A 205 17.39 -8.89 6.24
CA PRO A 205 17.75 -7.51 6.51
C PRO A 205 18.49 -7.40 7.86
N SER A 206 19.40 -6.44 7.97
CA SER A 206 20.06 -6.15 9.25
C SER A 206 19.06 -5.70 10.31
N LEU A 207 19.41 -5.79 11.59
CA LEU A 207 18.55 -5.34 12.68
C LEU A 207 18.15 -3.87 12.52
N SER A 208 19.11 -3.00 12.18
CA SER A 208 18.84 -1.57 11.93
C SER A 208 17.87 -1.36 10.77
N LEU A 209 18.04 -2.10 9.67
CA LEU A 209 17.16 -2.01 8.52
C LEU A 209 15.74 -2.54 8.85
N SER A 210 15.64 -3.61 9.64
CA SER A 210 14.34 -4.16 10.09
C SER A 210 13.60 -3.21 11.03
N LEU A 211 14.33 -2.48 11.90
CA LEU A 211 13.74 -1.44 12.73
C LEU A 211 13.21 -0.27 11.89
N GLN A 212 14.01 0.22 10.93
CA GLN A 212 13.59 1.28 10.01
C GLN A 212 12.37 0.83 9.18
N GLN A 213 12.40 -0.40 8.67
CA GLN A 213 11.29 -1.03 7.95
C GLN A 213 10.00 -1.02 8.77
N THR A 214 10.06 -1.47 10.03
CA THR A 214 8.91 -1.51 10.92
C THR A 214 8.39 -0.11 11.25
N LEU A 215 9.29 0.83 11.55
CA LEU A 215 8.92 2.21 11.86
C LEU A 215 8.23 2.89 10.67
N VAL A 216 8.81 2.78 9.49
CA VAL A 216 8.24 3.35 8.25
C VAL A 216 6.87 2.75 7.96
N ALA A 217 6.71 1.44 8.17
CA ALA A 217 5.43 0.77 7.95
C ALA A 217 4.35 1.18 8.95
N VAL A 218 4.70 1.32 10.22
CA VAL A 218 3.76 1.81 11.26
C VAL A 218 3.31 3.24 10.95
N ILE A 219 4.25 4.12 10.58
CA ILE A 219 3.91 5.52 10.22
C ILE A 219 3.01 5.57 8.99
N ASP A 220 3.30 4.78 7.95
CA ASP A 220 2.47 4.69 6.74
C ASP A 220 1.04 4.25 7.04
N LEU A 221 0.89 3.13 7.76
CA LEU A 221 -0.42 2.57 8.10
C LEU A 221 -1.22 3.49 9.04
N LEU A 222 -0.53 4.17 9.97
CA LEU A 222 -1.16 5.21 10.80
C LEU A 222 -1.61 6.39 9.95
N ALA A 223 -0.76 6.90 9.04
CA ALA A 223 -1.14 8.00 8.16
C ALA A 223 -2.35 7.63 7.29
N ALA A 224 -2.35 6.42 6.71
CA ALA A 224 -3.47 5.91 5.92
C ALA A 224 -4.76 5.74 6.74
N GLY A 225 -4.66 5.23 7.98
CA GLY A 225 -5.79 5.13 8.90
C GLY A 225 -6.31 6.51 9.33
N LEU A 226 -5.42 7.44 9.63
CA LEU A 226 -5.78 8.80 10.02
C LEU A 226 -6.54 9.56 8.91
N VAL A 227 -6.34 9.22 7.63
CA VAL A 227 -7.20 9.78 6.57
C VAL A 227 -8.67 9.49 6.84
N LEU A 228 -9.02 8.22 7.11
CA LEU A 228 -10.40 7.84 7.42
C LEU A 228 -10.84 8.37 8.79
N TYR A 229 -9.95 8.36 9.79
CA TYR A 229 -10.25 8.87 11.13
C TYR A 229 -10.65 10.34 11.12
N PHE A 230 -9.94 11.20 10.38
CA PHE A 230 -10.31 12.62 10.26
C PHE A 230 -11.64 12.82 9.51
N LEU A 231 -12.01 11.92 8.61
CA LEU A 231 -13.31 11.96 7.96
C LEU A 231 -14.46 11.51 8.89
N LEU A 232 -14.12 10.87 10.03
CA LEU A 232 -15.03 10.48 11.11
C LEU A 232 -14.92 11.40 12.35
N ALA A 233 -14.35 12.61 12.21
CA ALA A 233 -13.93 13.46 13.33
C ALA A 233 -15.05 13.91 14.29
N ASP A 234 -16.31 13.79 13.90
CA ASP A 234 -17.46 14.11 14.77
C ASP A 234 -17.90 12.89 15.61
N THR A 235 -17.06 11.85 15.71
CA THR A 235 -17.34 10.62 16.45
C THR A 235 -16.43 10.49 17.66
N GLU A 236 -16.95 9.92 18.75
CA GLU A 236 -16.20 9.69 20.01
C GLU A 236 -15.37 8.38 19.99
N ILE A 237 -14.97 7.89 18.81
CA ILE A 237 -14.21 6.65 18.70
C ILE A 237 -12.80 6.86 19.24
N ALA A 238 -12.39 6.05 20.21
CA ALA A 238 -11.01 6.03 20.68
C ALA A 238 -10.06 5.63 19.54
N LEU A 239 -8.97 6.37 19.34
CA LEU A 239 -8.02 6.17 18.24
C LEU A 239 -7.49 4.72 18.18
N GLY A 240 -7.18 4.11 19.32
CA GLY A 240 -6.67 2.74 19.35
C GLY A 240 -7.71 1.72 18.87
N THR A 241 -8.97 1.86 19.28
CA THR A 241 -10.09 1.04 18.78
C THR A 241 -10.25 1.19 17.27
N PHE A 242 -10.24 2.44 16.78
CA PHE A 242 -10.29 2.70 15.34
C PHE A 242 -9.13 2.05 14.57
N VAL A 243 -7.89 2.15 15.07
CA VAL A 243 -6.71 1.55 14.44
C VAL A 243 -6.83 0.03 14.34
N ILE A 244 -7.36 -0.64 15.38
CA ILE A 244 -7.61 -2.09 15.34
C ILE A 244 -8.60 -2.41 14.21
N VAL A 245 -9.74 -1.72 14.16
CA VAL A 245 -10.76 -1.89 13.11
C VAL A 245 -10.16 -1.66 11.72
N TYR A 246 -9.41 -0.57 11.56
CA TYR A 246 -8.76 -0.21 10.31
C TYR A 246 -7.80 -1.31 9.83
N ILE A 247 -6.91 -1.81 10.70
CA ILE A 247 -5.96 -2.86 10.34
C ILE A 247 -6.65 -4.18 10.02
N VAL A 248 -7.67 -4.56 10.80
CA VAL A 248 -8.47 -5.76 10.51
C VAL A 248 -9.14 -5.65 9.14
N ALA A 249 -9.76 -4.50 8.84
CA ALA A 249 -10.40 -4.26 7.56
C ALA A 249 -9.41 -4.28 6.39
N GLN A 250 -8.23 -3.69 6.56
CA GLN A 250 -7.15 -3.71 5.56
C GLN A 250 -6.63 -5.12 5.30
N LEU A 251 -6.40 -5.91 6.35
CA LEU A 251 -5.93 -7.30 6.22
C LEU A 251 -6.99 -8.19 5.56
N LEU A 252 -8.25 -8.07 5.93
CA LEU A 252 -9.35 -8.79 5.28
C LEU A 252 -9.51 -8.38 3.81
N GLY A 253 -9.41 -7.08 3.50
CA GLY A 253 -9.38 -6.59 2.13
C GLY A 253 -8.22 -7.18 1.32
N LEU A 254 -7.02 -7.27 1.91
CA LEU A 254 -5.85 -7.88 1.27
C LEU A 254 -6.04 -9.40 1.03
N ILE A 255 -6.52 -10.12 2.04
CA ILE A 255 -6.74 -11.58 1.97
C ILE A 255 -7.84 -11.93 0.98
N SER A 256 -8.86 -11.10 0.85
CA SER A 256 -9.98 -11.31 -0.08
C SER A 256 -9.56 -11.33 -1.55
N GLN A 257 -8.39 -10.79 -1.87
CA GLN A 257 -7.88 -10.61 -3.25
C GLN A 257 -8.81 -9.78 -4.15
N VAL A 258 -9.83 -9.13 -3.59
CA VAL A 258 -10.71 -8.23 -4.35
C VAL A 258 -9.91 -6.98 -4.73
N PRO A 259 -10.03 -6.49 -5.99
CA PRO A 259 -9.39 -5.26 -6.41
C PRO A 259 -9.67 -4.11 -5.45
N GLY A 260 -8.59 -3.50 -4.90
CA GLY A 260 -8.69 -2.43 -3.91
C GLY A 260 -9.39 -2.81 -2.58
N GLY A 261 -9.64 -4.10 -2.32
CA GLY A 261 -10.37 -4.59 -1.13
C GLY A 261 -11.82 -4.13 -1.04
N ILE A 262 -12.44 -3.80 -2.21
CA ILE A 262 -13.75 -3.12 -2.28
C ILE A 262 -14.86 -4.01 -1.80
N GLY A 263 -15.77 -3.41 -1.05
CA GLY A 263 -16.85 -4.12 -0.38
C GLY A 263 -16.38 -4.83 0.89
N VAL A 264 -15.21 -5.45 0.90
CA VAL A 264 -14.68 -6.16 2.08
C VAL A 264 -14.17 -5.19 3.14
N PHE A 265 -13.38 -4.19 2.74
CA PHE A 265 -12.91 -3.15 3.64
C PHE A 265 -14.08 -2.36 4.23
N GLU A 266 -14.98 -1.85 3.37
CA GLU A 266 -16.15 -1.07 3.79
C GLU A 266 -17.07 -1.87 4.69
N SER A 267 -17.45 -3.08 4.29
CA SER A 267 -18.35 -3.92 5.10
C SER A 267 -17.73 -4.27 6.46
N THR A 268 -16.42 -4.50 6.51
CA THR A 268 -15.73 -4.77 7.78
C THR A 268 -15.78 -3.54 8.69
N VAL A 269 -15.48 -2.36 8.19
CA VAL A 269 -15.54 -1.11 8.96
C VAL A 269 -16.98 -0.83 9.41
N LEU A 270 -17.97 -0.96 8.50
CA LEU A 270 -19.39 -0.80 8.81
C LEU A 270 -19.84 -1.72 9.93
N VAL A 271 -19.52 -3.01 9.85
CA VAL A 271 -19.92 -4.01 10.86
C VAL A 271 -19.24 -3.76 12.20
N LEU A 272 -17.95 -3.41 12.20
CA LEU A 272 -17.19 -3.25 13.45
C LEU A 272 -17.43 -1.92 14.16
N LEU A 273 -17.95 -0.90 13.46
CA LEU A 273 -18.24 0.41 14.02
C LEU A 273 -19.75 0.72 14.06
N SER A 274 -20.62 -0.22 13.70
CA SER A 274 -22.08 -0.02 13.64
C SER A 274 -22.71 0.48 14.94
N ASP A 275 -22.14 0.10 16.09
CA ASP A 275 -22.64 0.50 17.40
C ASP A 275 -22.09 1.85 17.88
N GLN A 276 -21.11 2.42 17.17
CA GLN A 276 -20.40 3.62 17.58
C GLN A 276 -20.61 4.81 16.63
N VAL A 277 -20.98 4.54 15.36
CA VAL A 277 -21.15 5.55 14.32
C VAL A 277 -22.40 5.28 13.52
N GLU A 278 -23.13 6.35 13.24
CA GLU A 278 -24.29 6.31 12.36
C GLU A 278 -23.91 5.74 10.97
N PRO A 279 -24.63 4.75 10.45
CA PRO A 279 -24.27 4.09 9.17
C PRO A 279 -24.13 5.04 7.99
N THR A 280 -24.99 6.08 7.91
CA THR A 280 -24.94 7.09 6.85
C THR A 280 -23.67 7.93 6.92
N GLN A 281 -23.24 8.35 8.11
CA GLN A 281 -22.00 9.09 8.34
C GLN A 281 -20.80 8.21 8.02
N LEU A 282 -20.84 6.95 8.41
CA LEU A 282 -19.75 6.00 8.15
C LEU A 282 -19.58 5.72 6.65
N LEU A 283 -20.70 5.53 5.93
CA LEU A 283 -20.69 5.40 4.46
C LEU A 283 -20.12 6.65 3.78
N ALA A 284 -20.54 7.83 4.23
CA ALA A 284 -20.04 9.11 3.73
C ALA A 284 -18.51 9.20 3.87
N ALA A 285 -18.00 8.90 5.06
CA ALA A 285 -16.56 8.92 5.34
C ALA A 285 -15.79 7.88 4.50
N LEU A 286 -16.35 6.67 4.31
CA LEU A 286 -15.75 5.62 3.49
C LEU A 286 -15.66 6.02 2.01
N VAL A 287 -16.72 6.64 1.47
CA VAL A 287 -16.71 7.16 0.09
C VAL A 287 -15.67 8.27 -0.06
N ALA A 288 -15.65 9.23 0.84
CA ALA A 288 -14.65 10.32 0.84
C ALA A 288 -13.21 9.76 0.98
N TYR A 289 -13.01 8.75 1.83
CA TYR A 289 -11.74 8.04 1.97
C TYR A 289 -11.27 7.43 0.64
N ARG A 290 -12.16 6.76 -0.10
CA ARG A 290 -11.85 6.23 -1.44
C ARG A 290 -11.44 7.31 -2.42
N ILE A 291 -12.14 8.43 -2.42
CA ILE A 291 -11.82 9.54 -3.31
C ILE A 291 -10.44 10.13 -2.97
N ILE A 292 -10.19 10.42 -1.68
CA ILE A 292 -8.99 11.15 -1.24
C ILE A 292 -7.74 10.24 -1.22
N TYR A 293 -7.85 9.00 -0.71
CA TYR A 293 -6.69 8.14 -0.51
C TYR A 293 -6.38 7.23 -1.71
N TYR A 294 -7.40 6.87 -2.53
CA TYR A 294 -7.23 5.95 -3.66
C TYR A 294 -7.31 6.68 -5.01
N PHE A 295 -8.40 7.36 -5.28
CA PHE A 295 -8.67 7.89 -6.63
C PHE A 295 -7.85 9.14 -6.95
N LEU A 296 -7.74 10.06 -6.02
CA LEU A 296 -6.96 11.27 -6.22
C LEU A 296 -5.48 10.97 -6.50
N PRO A 297 -4.77 10.14 -5.70
CA PRO A 297 -3.40 9.74 -6.04
C PRO A 297 -3.30 8.96 -7.35
N LEU A 298 -4.28 8.13 -7.71
CA LEU A 298 -4.30 7.42 -8.99
C LEU A 298 -4.38 8.39 -10.18
N LEU A 299 -5.24 9.39 -10.11
CA LEU A 299 -5.35 10.43 -11.16
C LEU A 299 -4.03 11.21 -11.30
N ILE A 300 -3.43 11.61 -10.17
CA ILE A 300 -2.14 12.30 -10.17
C ILE A 300 -1.06 11.38 -10.76
N ALA A 301 -1.04 10.10 -10.40
CA ALA A 301 -0.10 9.13 -10.93
C ALA A 301 -0.25 8.94 -12.44
N GLY A 302 -1.48 8.93 -12.94
CA GLY A 302 -1.76 8.88 -14.38
C GLY A 302 -1.20 10.09 -15.14
N LEU A 303 -1.42 11.28 -14.61
CA LEU A 303 -0.87 12.53 -15.18
C LEU A 303 0.67 12.52 -15.14
N VAL A 304 1.27 12.14 -14.01
CA VAL A 304 2.73 12.05 -13.84
C VAL A 304 3.32 11.04 -14.83
N LEU A 305 2.68 9.88 -14.98
CA LEU A 305 3.11 8.85 -15.92
C LEU A 305 3.02 9.35 -17.37
N ALA A 306 1.92 9.99 -17.76
CA ALA A 306 1.76 10.54 -19.09
C ALA A 306 2.85 11.59 -19.41
N LEU A 307 3.11 12.51 -18.49
CA LEU A 307 4.17 13.51 -18.64
C LEU A 307 5.56 12.86 -18.73
N TYR A 308 5.80 11.82 -17.95
CA TYR A 308 7.05 11.06 -17.99
C TYR A 308 7.28 10.42 -19.38
N GLU A 309 6.26 9.77 -19.94
CA GLU A 309 6.32 9.14 -21.26
C GLU A 309 6.54 10.15 -22.40
N ILE A 310 5.80 11.26 -22.38
CA ILE A 310 5.95 12.34 -23.37
C ILE A 310 7.41 12.86 -23.35
N ARG A 311 7.95 13.12 -22.16
CA ARG A 311 9.35 13.58 -22.03
C ARG A 311 10.37 12.55 -22.53
N GLN A 312 10.14 11.26 -22.28
CA GLN A 312 11.01 10.20 -22.80
C GLN A 312 10.92 10.10 -24.34
N GLY A 313 9.70 10.17 -24.89
CA GLY A 313 9.47 10.15 -26.35
C GLY A 313 10.20 11.29 -27.07
N MET A 314 10.14 12.51 -26.51
CA MET A 314 10.85 13.68 -27.07
C MET A 314 12.37 13.50 -27.02
N ARG A 315 12.94 12.96 -25.95
CA ARG A 315 14.39 12.72 -25.85
C ARG A 315 14.89 11.67 -26.84
N ARG A 316 14.10 10.63 -27.12
CA ARG A 316 14.45 9.61 -28.12
C ARG A 316 14.45 10.19 -29.53
N LYS A 317 13.49 11.06 -29.90
CA LYS A 317 13.43 11.74 -31.21
C LYS A 317 14.55 12.78 -31.40
N GLY A 318 14.90 13.55 -30.35
CA GLY A 318 15.98 14.54 -30.42
C GLY A 318 17.38 13.95 -30.43
N GLY A 319 17.58 12.73 -29.91
CA GLY A 319 18.89 12.02 -29.98
C GLY A 319 19.16 11.31 -31.29
N GLY A 320 18.14 11.04 -32.12
CA GLY A 320 18.28 10.41 -33.44
C GLY A 320 18.68 11.38 -34.57
N GLN A 321 18.59 12.68 -34.36
CA GLN A 321 18.96 13.71 -35.34
C GLN A 321 20.40 14.21 -35.19
N ARG A 322 21.18 13.70 -34.24
CA ARG A 322 22.59 14.12 -34.04
C ARG A 322 23.60 13.01 -34.34
N ARG A 323 23.23 12.02 -35.15
CA ARG A 323 24.18 11.03 -35.70
C ARG A 323 24.27 11.14 -37.21
#